data_e2f2dee23a48214a30a2c4ec68a9b2ce
#
_entry.id   e2f2dee23a48214a30a2c4ec68a9b2ce
#
_cell.length_a   1.000
_cell.length_b   1.000
_cell.length_c   1.000
_cell.angle_alpha   90.00
_cell.angle_beta   90.00
_cell.angle_gamma   90.00
#
_symmetry.space_group_name_H-M   'P 1'
#
loop_
_entity.id
_entity.type
_entity.pdbx_description
1 polymer ?
#
loop_
_entity_poly.entity_id
_entity_poly.type
_entity_poly.pdbx_seq_one_letter_code
_entity_poly.pdbx_strand_id
1 'polypeptide(L)'
;FMSQEIYSKLYLALLRSLQKKSTKVAVMQQNQNFWAMQGLEHHGIIGGSDSFTIIGVSGIGKSSAISRAITLITERKLIEVEETQSKIIPCVMVQCPFDSSVKGLLLNVLHKVDEEIGSNYYENAIRVRATVDMLIGNVSQVALNHIGLLIVDEIQNVCNSKQGKSLVGMLTQLINNSGISICMVGTPESAVFFESAMQLARRSLGLQYQAMEYNHDFQHICKVLYSYQYTKKHTEITDTMIEWLYEHSAGIVSVVVALIHDAQEIAILNGKEELNLESLNEAYQKRFSLLHGYLEPTIKKGKQTTNRRKATTTSTTISEVIENTVVK
;
A
#
# COMPACT_ATOMS: atom_id res chain seq x y z
N PHE A 1 11.31 8.95 0.24
CA PHE A 1 11.71 7.52 0.18
C PHE A 1 10.53 6.62 -0.20
N MET A 2 9.47 6.49 0.65
CA MET A 2 8.32 5.62 0.38
C MET A 2 7.71 5.81 -1.02
N SER A 3 7.43 7.04 -1.44
CA SER A 3 6.83 7.31 -2.76
C SER A 3 7.74 6.90 -3.92
N GLN A 4 9.06 7.05 -3.80
CA GLN A 4 10.02 6.67 -4.81
C GLN A 4 10.16 5.15 -4.92
N GLU A 5 10.17 4.45 -3.79
CA GLU A 5 10.24 3.00 -3.76
C GLU A 5 8.96 2.37 -4.34
N ILE A 6 7.79 2.88 -3.94
CA ILE A 6 6.49 2.49 -4.49
C ILE A 6 6.45 2.75 -5.99
N TYR A 7 6.87 3.93 -6.44
CA TYR A 7 6.95 4.27 -7.86
C TYR A 7 7.78 3.25 -8.64
N SER A 8 9.00 2.97 -8.17
CA SER A 8 9.90 2.02 -8.84
C SER A 8 9.30 0.62 -8.91
N LYS A 9 8.65 0.17 -7.83
CA LYS A 9 8.04 -1.16 -7.78
C LYS A 9 6.84 -1.28 -8.72
N LEU A 10 5.95 -0.28 -8.71
CA LEU A 10 4.78 -0.22 -9.60
C LEU A 10 5.22 -0.14 -11.07
N TYR A 11 6.18 0.72 -11.38
CA TYR A 11 6.70 0.89 -12.74
C TYR A 11 7.29 -0.40 -13.30
N LEU A 12 8.15 -1.08 -12.52
CA LEU A 12 8.73 -2.35 -12.93
C LEU A 12 7.67 -3.45 -13.10
N ALA A 13 6.67 -3.51 -12.22
CA ALA A 13 5.58 -4.48 -12.34
C ALA A 13 4.73 -4.22 -13.58
N LEU A 14 4.46 -2.94 -13.89
CA LEU A 14 3.77 -2.54 -15.12
C LEU A 14 4.56 -2.96 -16.37
N LEU A 15 5.85 -2.61 -16.44
CA LEU A 15 6.70 -2.98 -17.59
C LEU A 15 6.73 -4.48 -17.82
N ARG A 16 6.92 -5.28 -16.77
CA ARG A 16 6.91 -6.74 -16.86
C ARG A 16 5.55 -7.28 -17.30
N SER A 17 4.46 -6.69 -16.79
CA SER A 17 3.10 -7.06 -17.22
C SER A 17 2.88 -6.80 -18.70
N LEU A 18 3.27 -5.62 -19.19
CA LEU A 18 3.14 -5.24 -20.61
C LEU A 18 4.00 -6.14 -21.50
N GLN A 19 5.24 -6.42 -21.12
CA GLN A 19 6.13 -7.33 -21.85
C GLN A 19 5.57 -8.75 -21.94
N LYS A 20 5.04 -9.27 -20.83
CA LYS A 20 4.39 -10.60 -20.84
C LYS A 20 3.14 -10.62 -21.70
N LYS A 21 2.35 -9.55 -21.72
CA LYS A 21 1.15 -9.46 -22.57
C LYS A 21 1.50 -9.52 -24.05
N SER A 22 2.47 -8.75 -24.50
CA SER A 22 2.89 -8.74 -25.91
C SER A 22 3.35 -10.14 -26.35
N THR A 23 4.17 -10.81 -25.54
CA THR A 23 4.64 -12.17 -25.82
C THR A 23 3.48 -13.17 -25.84
N LYS A 24 2.53 -13.06 -24.92
CA LYS A 24 1.38 -13.98 -24.84
C LYS A 24 0.42 -13.83 -25.99
N VAL A 25 0.09 -12.58 -26.35
CA VAL A 25 -0.78 -12.30 -27.51
C VAL A 25 -0.14 -12.86 -28.77
N ALA A 26 1.16 -12.65 -28.99
CA ALA A 26 1.87 -13.20 -30.13
C ALA A 26 1.85 -14.76 -30.16
N VAL A 27 2.11 -15.41 -29.03
CA VAL A 27 2.05 -16.88 -28.91
C VAL A 27 0.62 -17.40 -29.11
N MET A 28 -0.39 -16.71 -28.56
CA MET A 28 -1.79 -17.11 -28.76
C MET A 28 -2.20 -16.98 -30.23
N GLN A 29 -1.82 -15.90 -30.90
CA GLN A 29 -2.09 -15.71 -32.31
C GLN A 29 -1.41 -16.78 -33.18
N GLN A 30 -0.13 -17.09 -32.91
CA GLN A 30 0.57 -18.15 -33.61
C GLN A 30 -0.08 -19.51 -33.38
N ASN A 31 -0.47 -19.82 -32.14
CA ASN A 31 -1.14 -21.07 -31.81
C ASN A 31 -2.54 -21.16 -32.42
N GLN A 32 -3.34 -20.07 -32.37
CA GLN A 32 -4.65 -20.05 -33.02
C GLN A 32 -4.56 -20.31 -34.52
N ASN A 33 -3.61 -19.69 -35.20
CA ASN A 33 -3.38 -19.90 -36.62
C ASN A 33 -2.95 -21.36 -36.90
N PHE A 34 -2.07 -21.93 -36.10
CA PHE A 34 -1.61 -23.30 -36.21
C PHE A 34 -2.74 -24.31 -35.95
N TRP A 35 -3.51 -24.15 -34.88
CA TRP A 35 -4.60 -25.04 -34.51
C TRP A 35 -5.83 -24.90 -35.41
N ALA A 36 -6.12 -23.66 -35.89
CA ALA A 36 -7.16 -23.46 -36.91
C ALA A 36 -6.87 -24.21 -38.18
N MET A 37 -5.61 -24.32 -38.60
CA MET A 37 -5.19 -25.16 -39.74
C MET A 37 -5.36 -26.64 -39.50
N GLN A 38 -5.32 -27.13 -38.25
CA GLN A 38 -5.46 -28.53 -37.89
C GLN A 38 -6.87 -28.93 -37.38
N GLY A 39 -7.79 -27.98 -37.27
CA GLY A 39 -9.16 -28.21 -36.76
C GLY A 39 -9.23 -28.66 -35.29
N LEU A 40 -8.20 -28.37 -34.48
CA LEU A 40 -8.12 -28.72 -33.07
C LEU A 40 -8.31 -27.49 -32.17
N GLU A 41 -9.09 -27.66 -31.09
CA GLU A 41 -9.21 -26.59 -30.04
C GLU A 41 -7.99 -26.64 -29.13
N HIS A 42 -7.42 -25.46 -28.88
CA HIS A 42 -6.25 -25.30 -27.98
C HIS A 42 -6.63 -24.59 -26.69
N HIS A 43 -6.39 -25.26 -25.57
CA HIS A 43 -6.49 -24.67 -24.22
C HIS A 43 -5.10 -24.30 -23.69
N GLY A 44 -4.61 -23.11 -24.06
CA GLY A 44 -3.32 -22.61 -23.56
C GLY A 44 -3.41 -22.13 -22.12
N ILE A 45 -2.52 -22.62 -21.24
CA ILE A 45 -2.37 -22.09 -19.87
C ILE A 45 -1.48 -20.85 -19.91
N ILE A 46 -2.04 -19.71 -19.56
CA ILE A 46 -1.31 -18.47 -19.43
C ILE A 46 -0.62 -18.47 -18.06
N GLY A 47 0.69 -18.61 -18.01
CA GLY A 47 1.46 -18.63 -16.77
C GLY A 47 1.37 -17.32 -15.96
N GLY A 48 1.43 -17.41 -14.64
CA GLY A 48 1.23 -16.31 -13.72
C GLY A 48 2.25 -15.15 -13.86
N SER A 49 1.84 -13.97 -13.44
CA SER A 49 2.63 -12.74 -13.41
C SER A 49 3.18 -12.45 -12.02
N ASP A 50 4.02 -11.43 -11.91
CA ASP A 50 4.58 -10.96 -10.65
C ASP A 50 3.53 -10.13 -9.91
N SER A 51 2.94 -10.70 -8.86
CA SER A 51 2.10 -9.95 -7.92
C SER A 51 2.92 -9.57 -6.70
N PHE A 52 2.57 -8.47 -6.03
CA PHE A 52 3.29 -8.01 -4.85
C PHE A 52 2.36 -7.28 -3.88
N THR A 53 2.85 -7.04 -2.67
CA THR A 53 2.07 -6.39 -1.61
C THR A 53 2.73 -5.09 -1.17
N ILE A 54 1.91 -4.16 -0.70
CA ILE A 54 2.33 -2.95 0.02
C ILE A 54 1.60 -2.96 1.35
N ILE A 55 2.30 -3.37 2.40
CA ILE A 55 1.74 -3.50 3.75
C ILE A 55 2.27 -2.38 4.62
N GLY A 56 1.40 -1.74 5.38
CA GLY A 56 1.86 -0.72 6.32
C GLY A 56 0.74 -0.21 7.22
N VAL A 57 1.13 0.37 8.34
CA VAL A 57 0.21 0.93 9.34
C VAL A 57 -0.77 1.91 8.67
N SER A 58 -2.00 1.95 9.17
CA SER A 58 -2.99 2.93 8.70
C SER A 58 -2.48 4.36 8.93
N GLY A 59 -2.76 5.25 7.99
CA GLY A 59 -2.40 6.67 8.12
C GLY A 59 -0.94 7.04 7.80
N ILE A 60 -0.08 6.11 7.37
CA ILE A 60 1.29 6.45 6.94
C ILE A 60 1.39 7.03 5.53
N GLY A 61 0.26 7.14 4.81
CA GLY A 61 0.22 7.75 3.48
C GLY A 61 0.36 6.79 2.29
N LYS A 62 0.12 5.48 2.46
CA LYS A 62 0.20 4.47 1.38
C LYS A 62 -0.60 4.85 0.14
N SER A 63 -1.90 5.05 0.30
CA SER A 63 -2.80 5.35 -0.82
C SER A 63 -2.43 6.67 -1.52
N SER A 64 -2.01 7.69 -0.76
CA SER A 64 -1.52 8.95 -1.32
C SER A 64 -0.22 8.76 -2.12
N ALA A 65 0.71 7.97 -1.61
CA ALA A 65 1.97 7.67 -2.30
C ALA A 65 1.73 6.84 -3.57
N ILE A 66 0.80 5.88 -3.53
CA ILE A 66 0.39 5.08 -4.68
C ILE A 66 -0.29 5.96 -5.73
N SER A 67 -1.25 6.81 -5.34
CA SER A 67 -1.91 7.74 -6.26
C SER A 67 -0.92 8.68 -6.93
N ARG A 68 0.07 9.19 -6.18
CA ARG A 68 1.14 10.01 -6.74
C ARG A 68 2.01 9.21 -7.72
N ALA A 69 2.38 7.99 -7.37
CA ALA A 69 3.16 7.11 -8.23
C ALA A 69 2.42 6.78 -9.53
N ILE A 70 1.12 6.45 -9.44
CA ILE A 70 0.27 6.22 -10.63
C ILE A 70 0.26 7.45 -11.53
N THR A 71 0.03 8.64 -10.97
CA THR A 71 0.02 9.90 -11.75
C THR A 71 1.34 10.11 -12.49
N LEU A 72 2.48 9.79 -11.87
CA LEU A 72 3.80 9.94 -12.49
C LEU A 72 4.07 8.86 -13.57
N ILE A 73 3.60 7.63 -13.34
CA ILE A 73 3.78 6.51 -14.28
C ILE A 73 2.94 6.71 -15.54
N THR A 74 1.70 7.13 -15.35
CA THR A 74 0.72 7.16 -16.45
C THR A 74 0.72 8.48 -17.19
N GLU A 75 1.20 9.56 -16.56
CA GLU A 75 0.96 10.93 -17.04
C GLU A 75 -0.50 11.14 -17.46
N ARG A 76 -1.42 10.34 -16.91
CA ARG A 76 -2.85 10.27 -17.25
C ARG A 76 -3.12 9.92 -18.71
N LYS A 77 -2.25 9.12 -19.33
CA LYS A 77 -2.41 8.70 -20.73
C LYS A 77 -2.72 7.21 -20.81
N LEU A 78 -3.54 6.86 -21.79
CA LEU A 78 -3.74 5.49 -22.21
C LEU A 78 -2.57 5.06 -23.11
N ILE A 79 -2.19 3.80 -23.04
CA ILE A 79 -1.23 3.21 -23.96
C ILE A 79 -2.02 2.64 -25.12
N GLU A 80 -1.84 3.20 -26.32
CA GLU A 80 -2.45 2.69 -27.54
C GLU A 80 -1.52 1.67 -28.19
N VAL A 81 -2.05 0.49 -28.47
CA VAL A 81 -1.34 -0.58 -29.15
C VAL A 81 -1.81 -0.58 -30.59
N GLU A 82 -0.96 -0.09 -31.51
CA GLU A 82 -1.30 0.10 -32.94
C GLU A 82 -1.71 -1.21 -33.61
N GLU A 83 -1.05 -2.33 -33.30
CA GLU A 83 -1.29 -3.64 -33.92
C GLU A 83 -2.69 -4.22 -33.61
N THR A 84 -3.25 -3.92 -32.44
CA THR A 84 -4.53 -4.49 -31.99
C THR A 84 -5.63 -3.42 -31.85
N GLN A 85 -5.29 -2.16 -32.06
CA GLN A 85 -6.16 -0.98 -31.79
C GLN A 85 -6.72 -0.99 -30.35
N SER A 86 -6.05 -1.69 -29.44
CA SER A 86 -6.49 -1.79 -28.05
C SER A 86 -5.90 -0.66 -27.22
N LYS A 87 -6.73 -0.14 -26.29
CA LYS A 87 -6.31 0.86 -25.31
C LYS A 87 -5.98 0.16 -24.02
N ILE A 88 -4.77 0.33 -23.52
CA ILE A 88 -4.35 -0.22 -22.23
C ILE A 88 -4.31 0.91 -21.20
N ILE A 89 -5.02 0.71 -20.10
CA ILE A 89 -4.95 1.55 -18.89
C ILE A 89 -3.72 1.09 -18.11
N PRO A 90 -2.69 1.94 -17.92
CA PRO A 90 -1.47 1.50 -17.26
C PRO A 90 -1.71 0.94 -15.86
N CYS A 91 -2.50 1.63 -15.04
CA CYS A 91 -2.82 1.21 -13.68
C CYS A 91 -4.31 1.41 -13.41
N VAL A 92 -5.00 0.35 -12.98
CA VAL A 92 -6.37 0.40 -12.46
C VAL A 92 -6.33 0.17 -10.96
N MET A 93 -6.87 1.11 -10.18
CA MET A 93 -6.95 1.01 -8.73
C MET A 93 -8.39 0.84 -8.28
N VAL A 94 -8.66 -0.20 -7.51
CA VAL A 94 -9.97 -0.50 -6.90
C VAL A 94 -9.80 -0.76 -5.40
N GLN A 95 -10.86 -0.50 -4.64
CA GLN A 95 -10.90 -0.84 -3.22
C GLN A 95 -11.54 -2.21 -3.02
N CYS A 96 -10.97 -3.00 -2.11
CA CYS A 96 -11.57 -4.23 -1.67
C CYS A 96 -12.87 -3.91 -0.91
N PRO A 97 -14.02 -4.46 -1.31
CA PRO A 97 -15.28 -4.26 -0.60
C PRO A 97 -15.17 -4.68 0.87
N PHE A 98 -15.81 -3.95 1.77
CA PHE A 98 -15.75 -4.22 3.21
C PHE A 98 -16.33 -5.58 3.58
N ASP A 99 -17.30 -6.09 2.81
CA ASP A 99 -17.92 -7.42 2.94
C ASP A 99 -17.13 -8.52 2.22
N SER A 100 -16.00 -8.19 1.61
CA SER A 100 -15.17 -9.08 0.79
C SER A 100 -15.92 -9.73 -0.36
N SER A 101 -16.93 -9.06 -0.89
CA SER A 101 -17.72 -9.57 -2.02
C SER A 101 -16.88 -9.71 -3.27
N VAL A 102 -16.69 -10.95 -3.71
CA VAL A 102 -16.01 -11.27 -4.99
C VAL A 102 -16.71 -10.60 -6.16
N LYS A 103 -18.05 -10.69 -6.19
CA LYS A 103 -18.87 -10.05 -7.23
C LYS A 103 -18.71 -8.53 -7.23
N GLY A 104 -18.72 -7.92 -6.05
CA GLY A 104 -18.53 -6.47 -5.88
C GLY A 104 -17.19 -6.01 -6.42
N LEU A 105 -16.09 -6.69 -6.08
CA LEU A 105 -14.76 -6.36 -6.58
C LEU A 105 -14.66 -6.47 -8.11
N LEU A 106 -15.15 -7.57 -8.67
CA LEU A 106 -15.12 -7.80 -10.13
C LEU A 106 -15.92 -6.72 -10.89
N LEU A 107 -17.10 -6.36 -10.39
CA LEU A 107 -17.91 -5.29 -10.97
C LEU A 107 -17.22 -3.93 -10.86
N ASN A 108 -16.55 -3.62 -9.74
CA ASN A 108 -15.76 -2.39 -9.60
C ASN A 108 -14.62 -2.31 -10.61
N VAL A 109 -13.95 -3.43 -10.90
CA VAL A 109 -12.91 -3.46 -11.94
C VAL A 109 -13.50 -3.11 -13.30
N LEU A 110 -14.63 -3.73 -13.69
CA LEU A 110 -15.29 -3.43 -14.98
C LEU A 110 -15.74 -1.96 -15.06
N HIS A 111 -16.32 -1.44 -13.98
CA HIS A 111 -16.77 -0.04 -13.93
C HIS A 111 -15.61 0.94 -14.11
N LYS A 112 -14.47 0.69 -13.44
CA LYS A 112 -13.27 1.52 -13.59
C LYS A 112 -12.70 1.48 -15.00
N VAL A 113 -12.71 0.33 -15.65
CA VAL A 113 -12.29 0.20 -17.04
C VAL A 113 -13.23 0.99 -17.97
N ASP A 114 -14.55 0.88 -17.78
CA ASP A 114 -15.53 1.60 -18.58
C ASP A 114 -15.37 3.13 -18.45
N GLU A 115 -15.10 3.63 -17.22
CA GLU A 115 -14.82 5.05 -16.98
C GLU A 115 -13.61 5.56 -17.79
N GLU A 116 -12.56 4.74 -17.93
CA GLU A 116 -11.29 5.16 -18.55
C GLU A 116 -11.30 5.03 -20.09
N ILE A 117 -11.93 3.98 -20.64
CA ILE A 117 -11.88 3.73 -22.09
C ILE A 117 -13.21 3.92 -22.81
N GLY A 118 -14.28 4.25 -22.08
CA GLY A 118 -15.61 4.49 -22.63
C GLY A 118 -16.29 3.21 -23.14
N SER A 119 -16.04 2.08 -22.51
CA SER A 119 -16.68 0.79 -22.81
C SER A 119 -17.97 0.59 -21.99
N ASN A 120 -18.64 -0.56 -22.16
CA ASN A 120 -19.88 -0.90 -21.47
C ASN A 120 -19.83 -2.31 -20.85
N TYR A 121 -18.68 -2.74 -20.36
CA TYR A 121 -18.50 -4.07 -19.75
C TYR A 121 -19.33 -4.24 -18.48
N TYR A 122 -19.35 -3.21 -17.61
CA TYR A 122 -20.12 -3.19 -16.38
C TYR A 122 -21.63 -3.28 -16.65
N GLU A 123 -22.17 -2.40 -17.50
CA GLU A 123 -23.59 -2.40 -17.82
C GLU A 123 -24.03 -3.73 -18.45
N ASN A 124 -23.23 -4.26 -19.36
CA ASN A 124 -23.47 -5.57 -19.96
C ASN A 124 -23.53 -6.68 -18.91
N ALA A 125 -22.57 -6.70 -17.96
CA ALA A 125 -22.54 -7.69 -16.89
C ALA A 125 -23.77 -7.60 -15.98
N ILE A 126 -24.20 -6.39 -15.64
CA ILE A 126 -25.44 -6.15 -14.84
C ILE A 126 -26.67 -6.61 -15.61
N ARG A 127 -26.80 -6.22 -16.87
CA ARG A 127 -27.96 -6.54 -17.69
C ARG A 127 -28.20 -8.05 -17.85
N VAL A 128 -27.12 -8.83 -18.02
CA VAL A 128 -27.21 -10.29 -18.13
C VAL A 128 -27.24 -10.99 -16.76
N ARG A 129 -27.22 -10.26 -15.66
CA ARG A 129 -27.16 -10.79 -14.28
C ARG A 129 -26.02 -11.80 -14.11
N ALA A 130 -24.83 -11.44 -14.60
CA ALA A 130 -23.67 -12.33 -14.66
C ALA A 130 -23.39 -13.00 -13.30
N THR A 131 -23.12 -14.28 -13.34
CA THR A 131 -22.65 -15.07 -12.19
C THR A 131 -21.20 -14.71 -11.85
N VAL A 132 -20.71 -15.14 -10.69
CA VAL A 132 -19.31 -14.89 -10.30
C VAL A 132 -18.34 -15.50 -11.31
N ASP A 133 -18.61 -16.71 -11.76
CA ASP A 133 -17.74 -17.41 -12.73
C ASP A 133 -17.71 -16.69 -14.09
N MET A 134 -18.87 -16.25 -14.57
CA MET A 134 -18.94 -15.41 -15.78
C MET A 134 -18.16 -14.11 -15.62
N LEU A 135 -18.27 -13.45 -14.46
CA LEU A 135 -17.54 -12.24 -14.16
C LEU A 135 -16.03 -12.47 -14.11
N ILE A 136 -15.57 -13.57 -13.52
CA ILE A 136 -14.14 -13.92 -13.52
C ILE A 136 -13.63 -14.08 -14.96
N GLY A 137 -14.39 -14.75 -15.82
CA GLY A 137 -14.06 -14.87 -17.24
C GLY A 137 -14.00 -13.52 -17.95
N ASN A 138 -15.03 -12.70 -17.79
CA ASN A 138 -15.11 -11.36 -18.39
C ASN A 138 -13.97 -10.45 -17.92
N VAL A 139 -13.76 -10.37 -16.60
CA VAL A 139 -12.67 -9.54 -16.04
C VAL A 139 -11.30 -10.06 -16.45
N SER A 140 -11.12 -11.39 -16.59
CA SER A 140 -9.88 -11.96 -17.10
C SER A 140 -9.58 -11.49 -18.53
N GLN A 141 -10.59 -11.47 -19.41
CA GLN A 141 -10.45 -10.98 -20.79
C GLN A 141 -10.21 -9.46 -20.84
N VAL A 142 -10.97 -8.69 -20.06
CA VAL A 142 -10.79 -7.25 -19.94
C VAL A 142 -9.40 -6.93 -19.40
N ALA A 143 -8.94 -7.65 -18.38
CA ALA A 143 -7.62 -7.47 -17.80
C ALA A 143 -6.50 -7.79 -18.80
N LEU A 144 -6.67 -8.86 -19.58
CA LEU A 144 -5.71 -9.20 -20.63
C LEU A 144 -5.59 -8.11 -21.69
N ASN A 145 -6.70 -7.51 -22.09
CA ASN A 145 -6.75 -6.56 -23.19
C ASN A 145 -6.48 -5.11 -22.75
N HIS A 146 -6.96 -4.72 -21.58
CA HIS A 146 -7.07 -3.29 -21.22
C HIS A 146 -6.36 -2.89 -19.91
N ILE A 147 -5.90 -3.82 -19.06
CA ILE A 147 -5.29 -3.45 -17.77
C ILE A 147 -3.81 -3.80 -17.74
N GLY A 148 -2.94 -2.80 -17.53
CA GLY A 148 -1.50 -3.01 -17.35
C GLY A 148 -1.17 -3.60 -15.96
N LEU A 149 -1.62 -2.94 -14.91
CA LEU A 149 -1.43 -3.33 -13.50
C LEU A 149 -2.75 -3.09 -12.76
N LEU A 150 -3.22 -4.10 -12.02
CA LEU A 150 -4.36 -3.96 -11.12
C LEU A 150 -3.85 -3.71 -9.70
N ILE A 151 -4.38 -2.68 -9.03
CA ILE A 151 -4.09 -2.35 -7.64
C ILE A 151 -5.36 -2.55 -6.83
N VAL A 152 -5.29 -3.40 -5.81
CA VAL A 152 -6.41 -3.66 -4.89
C VAL A 152 -6.03 -3.11 -3.52
N ASP A 153 -6.66 -1.99 -3.15
CA ASP A 153 -6.45 -1.33 -1.85
C ASP A 153 -7.42 -1.87 -0.78
N GLU A 154 -7.12 -1.62 0.48
CA GLU A 154 -7.91 -2.05 1.66
C GLU A 154 -8.07 -3.58 1.75
N ILE A 155 -7.04 -4.34 1.36
CA ILE A 155 -7.12 -5.81 1.31
C ILE A 155 -7.36 -6.45 2.68
N GLN A 156 -7.12 -5.76 3.80
CA GLN A 156 -7.44 -6.24 5.14
C GLN A 156 -8.93 -6.49 5.36
N ASN A 157 -9.82 -5.89 4.55
CA ASN A 157 -11.25 -6.19 4.61
C ASN A 157 -11.53 -7.68 4.42
N VAL A 158 -10.65 -8.38 3.71
CA VAL A 158 -10.71 -9.84 3.52
C VAL A 158 -10.53 -10.62 4.82
N CYS A 159 -9.73 -10.11 5.75
CA CYS A 159 -9.42 -10.81 7.00
C CYS A 159 -10.64 -10.97 7.90
N ASN A 160 -11.57 -10.04 7.83
CA ASN A 160 -12.74 -9.95 8.70
C ASN A 160 -13.97 -10.70 8.17
N SER A 161 -13.86 -11.31 6.98
CA SER A 161 -15.00 -11.93 6.29
C SER A 161 -14.80 -13.43 6.06
N LYS A 162 -15.88 -14.20 6.22
CA LYS A 162 -15.92 -15.61 5.84
C LYS A 162 -15.69 -15.81 4.34
N GLN A 163 -15.94 -14.80 3.52
CA GLN A 163 -15.75 -14.81 2.07
C GLN A 163 -14.31 -14.52 1.65
N GLY A 164 -13.41 -14.16 2.58
CA GLY A 164 -12.03 -13.81 2.28
C GLY A 164 -11.27 -14.88 1.51
N LYS A 165 -11.41 -16.17 1.88
CA LYS A 165 -10.79 -17.28 1.15
C LYS A 165 -11.25 -17.37 -0.32
N SER A 166 -12.52 -17.08 -0.58
CA SER A 166 -13.08 -17.05 -1.93
C SER A 166 -12.48 -15.92 -2.77
N LEU A 167 -12.28 -14.76 -2.16
CA LEU A 167 -11.66 -13.61 -2.83
C LEU A 167 -10.19 -13.89 -3.19
N VAL A 168 -9.44 -14.56 -2.33
CA VAL A 168 -8.07 -15.02 -2.65
C VAL A 168 -8.06 -15.96 -3.84
N GLY A 169 -8.94 -16.96 -3.81
CA GLY A 169 -9.08 -17.93 -4.91
C GLY A 169 -9.35 -17.21 -6.22
N MET A 170 -10.24 -16.22 -6.21
CA MET A 170 -10.56 -15.40 -7.38
C MET A 170 -9.36 -14.58 -7.87
N LEU A 171 -8.64 -13.87 -6.98
CA LEU A 171 -7.44 -13.12 -7.36
C LEU A 171 -6.37 -14.03 -7.98
N THR A 172 -6.18 -15.23 -7.40
CA THR A 172 -5.27 -16.24 -7.96
C THR A 172 -5.72 -16.68 -9.35
N GLN A 173 -7.01 -16.89 -9.54
CA GLN A 173 -7.59 -17.28 -10.82
C GLN A 173 -7.45 -16.17 -11.87
N LEU A 174 -7.66 -14.91 -11.51
CA LEU A 174 -7.41 -13.75 -12.39
C LEU A 174 -5.96 -13.71 -12.86
N ILE A 175 -5.01 -13.86 -11.92
CA ILE A 175 -3.57 -13.89 -12.25
C ILE A 175 -3.26 -15.04 -13.23
N ASN A 176 -3.81 -16.22 -13.01
CA ASN A 176 -3.54 -17.38 -13.85
C ASN A 176 -4.18 -17.25 -15.23
N ASN A 177 -5.41 -16.77 -15.31
CA ASN A 177 -6.16 -16.67 -16.57
C ASN A 177 -5.67 -15.51 -17.45
N SER A 178 -5.49 -14.33 -16.88
CA SER A 178 -5.11 -13.12 -17.64
C SER A 178 -3.61 -12.86 -17.67
N GLY A 179 -2.85 -13.42 -16.72
CA GLY A 179 -1.44 -13.09 -16.53
C GLY A 179 -1.20 -11.65 -16.06
N ILE A 180 -2.23 -10.99 -15.54
CA ILE A 180 -2.12 -9.63 -14.99
C ILE A 180 -1.25 -9.63 -13.74
N SER A 181 -0.48 -8.55 -13.55
CA SER A 181 0.18 -8.26 -12.27
C SER A 181 -0.82 -7.60 -11.34
N ILE A 182 -0.86 -8.04 -10.08
CA ILE A 182 -1.74 -7.46 -9.04
C ILE A 182 -0.88 -6.94 -7.90
N CYS A 183 -1.07 -5.66 -7.55
CA CYS A 183 -0.56 -5.05 -6.33
C CYS A 183 -1.66 -5.05 -5.27
N MET A 184 -1.41 -5.70 -4.14
CA MET A 184 -2.35 -5.74 -3.02
C MET A 184 -1.86 -4.82 -1.91
N VAL A 185 -2.70 -3.87 -1.50
CA VAL A 185 -2.36 -2.84 -0.51
C VAL A 185 -3.20 -3.03 0.74
N GLY A 186 -2.55 -2.97 1.92
CA GLY A 186 -3.28 -3.17 3.17
C GLY A 186 -2.50 -2.79 4.42
N THR A 187 -3.12 -3.12 5.54
CA THR A 187 -2.55 -2.95 6.88
C THR A 187 -1.83 -4.24 7.35
N PRO A 188 -1.03 -4.19 8.43
CA PRO A 188 -0.31 -5.36 8.93
C PRO A 188 -1.22 -6.57 9.23
N GLU A 189 -2.49 -6.35 9.58
CA GLU A 189 -3.45 -7.42 9.82
C GLU A 189 -3.65 -8.31 8.59
N SER A 190 -3.44 -7.77 7.39
CA SER A 190 -3.53 -8.53 6.15
C SER A 190 -2.40 -9.55 5.96
N ALA A 191 -1.31 -9.48 6.75
CA ALA A 191 -0.19 -10.41 6.66
C ALA A 191 -0.62 -11.87 6.90
N VAL A 192 -1.49 -12.11 7.89
CA VAL A 192 -2.04 -13.44 8.20
C VAL A 192 -2.77 -14.06 7.00
N PHE A 193 -3.43 -13.22 6.21
CA PHE A 193 -4.10 -13.61 5.00
C PHE A 193 -3.13 -14.10 3.91
N PHE A 194 -2.02 -13.40 3.71
CA PHE A 194 -1.00 -13.79 2.74
C PHE A 194 -0.26 -15.06 3.17
N GLU A 195 -0.03 -15.27 4.46
CA GLU A 195 0.55 -16.50 4.99
C GLU A 195 -0.32 -17.71 4.70
N SER A 196 -1.65 -17.58 4.84
CA SER A 196 -2.60 -18.65 4.53
C SER A 196 -2.73 -18.94 3.02
N ALA A 197 -2.41 -17.96 2.18
CA ALA A 197 -2.44 -18.04 0.73
C ALA A 197 -1.04 -18.24 0.14
N MET A 198 -0.40 -19.37 0.48
CA MET A 198 0.99 -19.67 0.12
C MET A 198 1.32 -19.50 -1.38
N GLN A 199 0.32 -19.65 -2.26
CA GLN A 199 0.49 -19.43 -3.71
C GLN A 199 0.67 -17.94 -4.05
N LEU A 200 0.01 -17.03 -3.31
CA LEU A 200 0.21 -15.59 -3.45
C LEU A 200 1.48 -15.15 -2.73
N ALA A 201 1.77 -15.68 -1.55
CA ALA A 201 2.94 -15.33 -0.74
C ALA A 201 4.27 -15.64 -1.47
N ARG A 202 4.38 -16.76 -2.17
CA ARG A 202 5.58 -17.11 -2.94
C ARG A 202 5.90 -16.16 -4.09
N ARG A 203 4.90 -15.40 -4.56
CA ARG A 203 5.01 -14.45 -5.68
C ARG A 203 5.10 -13.00 -5.24
N SER A 204 4.89 -12.72 -3.95
CA SER A 204 4.77 -11.37 -3.41
C SER A 204 5.91 -11.02 -2.46
N LEU A 205 7.06 -10.67 -3.03
CA LEU A 205 8.03 -9.86 -2.30
C LEU A 205 7.45 -8.45 -2.18
N GLY A 206 6.86 -8.16 -1.02
CA GLY A 206 6.15 -6.92 -0.75
C GLY A 206 7.02 -5.84 -0.13
N LEU A 207 6.52 -4.61 -0.21
CA LEU A 207 7.03 -3.48 0.56
C LEU A 207 6.32 -3.45 1.91
N GLN A 208 7.07 -3.23 2.97
CA GLN A 208 6.53 -3.12 4.33
C GLN A 208 6.92 -1.77 4.92
N TYR A 209 5.91 -1.06 5.44
CA TYR A 209 6.09 0.25 6.03
C TYR A 209 5.53 0.27 7.45
N GLN A 210 6.32 0.76 8.37
CA GLN A 210 5.93 1.00 9.76
C GLN A 210 5.70 2.49 10.01
N ALA A 211 5.18 2.84 11.17
CA ALA A 211 5.19 4.22 11.63
C ALA A 211 6.63 4.77 11.61
N MET A 212 6.78 6.06 11.37
CA MET A 212 8.10 6.68 11.29
C MET A 212 8.78 6.66 12.67
N GLU A 213 10.07 6.35 12.66
CA GLU A 213 10.90 6.53 13.85
C GLU A 213 11.22 8.01 14.06
N TYR A 214 11.55 8.38 15.30
CA TYR A 214 12.04 9.72 15.60
C TYR A 214 13.47 9.90 15.06
N ASN A 215 13.54 10.31 13.80
CA ASN A 215 14.78 10.50 13.06
C ASN A 215 14.73 11.79 12.23
N HIS A 216 15.78 12.07 11.47
CA HIS A 216 15.88 13.23 10.60
C HIS A 216 14.72 13.32 9.59
N ASP A 217 14.24 12.19 9.05
CA ASP A 217 13.17 12.16 8.05
C ASP A 217 11.83 12.60 8.67
N PHE A 218 11.52 12.13 9.89
CA PHE A 218 10.34 12.58 10.63
C PHE A 218 10.42 14.09 10.94
N GLN A 219 11.58 14.56 11.43
CA GLN A 219 11.79 15.99 11.71
C GLN A 219 11.63 16.82 10.44
N HIS A 220 12.16 16.36 9.31
CA HIS A 220 12.03 17.05 8.03
C HIS A 220 10.55 17.13 7.58
N ILE A 221 9.80 16.05 7.67
CA ILE A 221 8.36 16.04 7.35
C ILE A 221 7.61 17.01 8.24
N CYS A 222 7.87 17.04 9.56
CA CYS A 222 7.24 18.00 10.46
C CYS A 222 7.55 19.44 10.06
N LYS A 223 8.80 19.75 9.71
CA LYS A 223 9.21 21.09 9.24
C LYS A 223 8.47 21.48 7.95
N VAL A 224 8.39 20.58 7.00
CA VAL A 224 7.67 20.79 5.73
C VAL A 224 6.18 21.01 5.99
N LEU A 225 5.53 20.14 6.76
CA LEU A 225 4.09 20.28 7.05
C LEU A 225 3.77 21.54 7.83
N TYR A 226 4.62 21.88 8.80
CA TYR A 226 4.44 23.09 9.60
C TYR A 226 4.66 24.38 8.80
N SER A 227 5.43 24.35 7.71
CA SER A 227 5.62 25.53 6.84
C SER A 227 4.36 25.95 6.08
N TYR A 228 3.36 25.04 5.95
CA TYR A 228 2.06 25.35 5.35
C TYR A 228 1.12 25.97 6.40
N GLN A 229 1.38 27.25 6.76
CA GLN A 229 0.56 28.00 7.72
C GLN A 229 -0.39 28.96 7.02
N TYR A 230 -1.64 28.97 7.50
CA TYR A 230 -2.71 29.87 7.05
C TYR A 230 -3.06 30.92 8.13
N THR A 231 -2.33 30.91 9.24
CA THR A 231 -2.45 31.91 10.30
C THR A 231 -1.78 33.25 9.91
N LYS A 232 -2.22 34.36 10.44
CA LYS A 232 -1.63 35.69 10.12
C LYS A 232 -0.18 35.82 10.57
N LYS A 233 0.16 35.18 11.72
CA LYS A 233 1.50 35.18 12.26
C LYS A 233 2.13 33.83 11.95
N HIS A 234 3.11 33.83 11.06
CA HIS A 234 3.89 32.63 10.75
C HIS A 234 4.99 32.48 11.81
N THR A 235 5.09 31.28 12.34
CA THR A 235 6.09 30.87 13.34
C THR A 235 6.94 29.73 12.81
N GLU A 236 8.15 29.59 13.33
CA GLU A 236 9.00 28.45 13.03
C GLU A 236 8.72 27.31 14.02
N ILE A 237 8.80 26.08 13.53
CA ILE A 237 8.64 24.89 14.36
C ILE A 237 9.89 24.72 15.24
N THR A 238 9.70 24.50 16.53
CA THR A 238 10.80 24.23 17.47
C THR A 238 11.02 22.72 17.63
N ASP A 239 12.22 22.32 18.06
CA ASP A 239 12.52 20.92 18.33
C ASP A 239 11.59 20.31 19.39
N THR A 240 11.20 21.11 20.39
CA THR A 240 10.21 20.70 21.40
C THR A 240 8.83 20.42 20.81
N MET A 241 8.42 21.16 19.78
CA MET A 241 7.16 20.91 19.08
C MET A 241 7.26 19.64 18.22
N ILE A 242 8.40 19.39 17.61
CA ILE A 242 8.63 18.16 16.83
C ILE A 242 8.61 16.93 17.75
N GLU A 243 9.27 17.02 18.92
CA GLU A 243 9.21 15.95 19.93
C GLU A 243 7.79 15.70 20.41
N TRP A 244 7.06 16.78 20.68
CA TRP A 244 5.66 16.71 21.09
C TRP A 244 4.78 16.06 20.01
N LEU A 245 4.95 16.45 18.74
CA LEU A 245 4.24 15.83 17.61
C LEU A 245 4.53 14.33 17.51
N TYR A 246 5.78 13.92 17.74
CA TYR A 246 6.13 12.50 17.73
C TYR A 246 5.45 11.72 18.86
N GLU A 247 5.49 12.24 20.07
CA GLU A 247 4.87 11.63 21.27
C GLU A 247 3.35 11.47 21.12
N HIS A 248 2.69 12.40 20.40
CA HIS A 248 1.25 12.42 20.23
C HIS A 248 0.76 11.81 18.91
N SER A 249 1.65 11.47 18.01
CA SER A 249 1.31 10.81 16.73
C SER A 249 1.84 9.40 16.60
N ALA A 250 2.74 8.98 17.49
CA ALA A 250 3.49 7.71 17.36
C ALA A 250 4.19 7.55 15.99
N GLY A 251 4.58 8.66 15.35
CA GLY A 251 5.18 8.67 14.02
C GLY A 251 4.20 8.43 12.87
N ILE A 252 2.89 8.49 13.10
CA ILE A 252 1.86 8.35 12.08
C ILE A 252 1.62 9.68 11.39
N VAL A 253 2.01 9.78 10.12
CA VAL A 253 2.01 11.04 9.35
C VAL A 253 0.62 11.67 9.26
N SER A 254 -0.45 10.90 9.08
CA SER A 254 -1.81 11.45 9.01
C SER A 254 -2.25 12.12 10.31
N VAL A 255 -1.77 11.61 11.46
CA VAL A 255 -2.05 12.22 12.77
C VAL A 255 -1.29 13.55 12.91
N VAL A 256 -0.02 13.60 12.46
CA VAL A 256 0.76 14.84 12.43
C VAL A 256 0.06 15.91 11.59
N VAL A 257 -0.38 15.53 10.38
CA VAL A 257 -1.12 16.44 9.48
C VAL A 257 -2.40 16.94 10.13
N ALA A 258 -3.18 16.05 10.73
CA ALA A 258 -4.43 16.42 11.37
C ALA A 258 -4.22 17.31 12.61
N LEU A 259 -3.20 17.03 13.43
CA LEU A 259 -2.86 17.88 14.60
C LEU A 259 -2.46 19.29 14.16
N ILE A 260 -1.60 19.42 13.14
CA ILE A 260 -1.18 20.74 12.62
C ILE A 260 -2.37 21.48 12.01
N HIS A 261 -3.22 20.78 11.23
CA HIS A 261 -4.41 21.37 10.63
C HIS A 261 -5.38 21.90 11.70
N ASP A 262 -5.74 21.06 12.67
CA ASP A 262 -6.72 21.38 13.70
C ASP A 262 -6.21 22.46 14.65
N ALA A 263 -4.90 22.48 14.93
CA ALA A 263 -4.29 23.53 15.72
C ALA A 263 -4.36 24.91 15.02
N GLN A 264 -4.18 24.93 13.69
CA GLN A 264 -4.37 26.16 12.91
C GLN A 264 -5.83 26.61 12.91
N GLU A 265 -6.78 25.70 12.68
CA GLU A 265 -8.21 26.01 12.74
C GLU A 265 -8.59 26.63 14.09
N ILE A 266 -8.13 26.02 15.18
CA ILE A 266 -8.39 26.52 16.54
C ILE A 266 -7.74 27.93 16.75
N ALA A 267 -6.50 28.12 16.30
CA ALA A 267 -5.79 29.39 16.43
C ALA A 267 -6.50 30.53 15.66
N ILE A 268 -7.04 30.21 14.48
CA ILE A 268 -7.83 31.18 13.68
C ILE A 268 -9.16 31.48 14.36
N LEU A 269 -9.91 30.47 14.78
CA LEU A 269 -11.23 30.64 15.42
C LEU A 269 -11.13 31.38 16.76
N ASN A 270 -10.07 31.15 17.52
CA ASN A 270 -9.82 31.85 18.80
C ASN A 270 -9.25 33.26 18.62
N GLY A 271 -8.97 33.69 17.39
CA GLY A 271 -8.39 35.02 17.09
C GLY A 271 -6.92 35.17 17.49
N LYS A 272 -6.25 34.12 17.99
CA LYS A 272 -4.82 34.16 18.34
C LYS A 272 -3.94 34.29 17.09
N GLU A 273 -4.40 33.70 15.98
CA GLU A 273 -3.79 33.75 14.63
C GLU A 273 -2.29 33.40 14.64
N GLU A 274 -1.92 32.42 15.49
CA GLU A 274 -0.54 31.95 15.65
C GLU A 274 -0.53 30.47 15.98
N LEU A 275 0.25 29.68 15.21
CA LEU A 275 0.45 28.28 15.46
C LEU A 275 1.60 28.08 16.46
N ASN A 276 1.29 27.47 17.60
CA ASN A 276 2.25 27.24 18.68
C ASN A 276 1.91 25.95 19.46
N LEU A 277 2.73 25.62 20.46
CA LEU A 277 2.54 24.42 21.28
C LEU A 277 1.19 24.42 22.03
N GLU A 278 0.69 25.59 22.43
CA GLU A 278 -0.59 25.73 23.12
C GLU A 278 -1.75 25.32 22.19
N SER A 279 -1.74 25.80 20.93
CA SER A 279 -2.75 25.45 19.94
C SER A 279 -2.70 23.96 19.55
N LEU A 280 -1.50 23.36 19.49
CA LEU A 280 -1.32 21.91 19.28
C LEU A 280 -1.90 21.11 20.45
N ASN A 281 -1.63 21.51 21.70
CA ASN A 281 -2.21 20.85 22.87
C ASN A 281 -3.73 20.96 22.89
N GLU A 282 -4.29 22.13 22.57
CA GLU A 282 -5.73 22.33 22.52
C GLU A 282 -6.39 21.45 21.46
N ALA A 283 -5.79 21.33 20.28
CA ALA A 283 -6.25 20.43 19.21
C ALA A 283 -6.23 18.96 19.66
N TYR A 284 -5.14 18.52 20.29
CA TYR A 284 -5.02 17.18 20.81
C TYR A 284 -6.09 16.87 21.86
N GLN A 285 -6.27 17.73 22.85
CA GLN A 285 -7.26 17.53 23.91
C GLN A 285 -8.69 17.48 23.37
N LYS A 286 -9.02 18.30 22.39
CA LYS A 286 -10.37 18.36 21.83
C LYS A 286 -10.70 17.20 20.90
N ARG A 287 -9.73 16.70 20.13
CA ARG A 287 -10.02 15.76 19.02
C ARG A 287 -9.33 14.41 19.13
N PHE A 288 -8.18 14.33 19.79
CA PHE A 288 -7.33 13.12 19.78
C PHE A 288 -7.13 12.47 21.14
N SER A 289 -7.53 13.09 22.25
CA SER A 289 -7.30 12.54 23.59
C SER A 289 -7.86 11.14 23.80
N LEU A 290 -8.97 10.80 23.16
CA LEU A 290 -9.58 9.47 23.20
C LEU A 290 -8.75 8.39 22.48
N LEU A 291 -7.82 8.80 21.62
CA LEU A 291 -6.94 7.90 20.86
C LEU A 291 -5.58 7.71 21.51
N HIS A 292 -5.33 8.31 22.67
CA HIS A 292 -4.01 8.30 23.32
C HIS A 292 -3.41 6.90 23.46
N GLY A 293 -4.20 5.92 23.89
CA GLY A 293 -3.73 4.53 24.03
C GLY A 293 -3.36 3.83 22.72
N TYR A 294 -3.79 4.38 21.57
CA TYR A 294 -3.48 3.85 20.23
C TYR A 294 -2.33 4.59 19.56
N LEU A 295 -1.96 5.77 20.07
CA LEU A 295 -0.97 6.67 19.50
C LEU A 295 0.35 6.70 20.33
N GLU A 296 0.52 5.77 21.27
CA GLU A 296 1.78 5.68 22.02
C GLU A 296 2.91 5.16 21.12
N PRO A 297 4.07 5.84 21.10
CA PRO A 297 5.22 5.39 20.35
C PRO A 297 5.70 4.02 20.83
N THR A 298 5.94 3.12 19.89
CA THR A 298 6.41 1.75 20.17
C THR A 298 7.81 1.72 20.80
N ILE A 299 8.60 2.78 20.60
CA ILE A 299 9.96 2.94 21.13
C ILE A 299 9.91 3.97 22.25
N LYS A 300 9.96 3.51 23.50
CA LYS A 300 10.19 4.40 24.64
C LYS A 300 11.58 5.00 24.52
N LYS A 301 11.71 6.33 24.57
CA LYS A 301 13.01 7.02 24.66
C LYS A 301 13.86 6.32 25.70
N GLY A 302 14.97 5.72 25.30
CA GLY A 302 15.95 5.18 26.24
C GLY A 302 16.36 6.32 27.20
N LYS A 303 16.08 6.17 28.49
CA LYS A 303 16.60 7.08 29.50
C LYS A 303 18.12 7.16 29.31
N GLN A 304 18.64 8.29 28.90
CA GLN A 304 20.06 8.59 29.01
C GLN A 304 20.44 8.45 30.48
N THR A 305 20.97 7.31 30.88
CA THR A 305 21.63 7.13 32.17
C THR A 305 22.91 7.93 32.12
N THR A 306 22.85 9.13 32.70
CA THR A 306 24.05 9.87 33.07
C THR A 306 24.83 9.02 34.10
N ASN A 307 25.73 8.18 33.62
CA ASN A 307 26.69 7.50 34.43
C ASN A 307 27.69 8.52 35.01
N ARG A 308 27.36 9.06 36.18
CA ARG A 308 28.34 9.67 37.07
C ARG A 308 29.26 8.55 37.55
N ARG A 309 30.43 8.42 36.92
CA ARG A 309 31.53 7.56 37.39
C ARG A 309 31.93 8.01 38.80
N LYS A 310 31.61 7.24 39.82
CA LYS A 310 32.39 7.20 41.08
C LYS A 310 33.49 6.20 40.87
N ALA A 311 34.70 6.72 40.85
CA ALA A 311 35.91 5.91 40.96
C ALA A 311 35.95 5.31 42.36
N THR A 312 36.04 3.99 42.44
CA THR A 312 36.53 3.30 43.65
C THR A 312 37.47 2.20 43.18
N THR A 313 38.72 2.41 43.50
CA THR A 313 39.86 1.52 43.39
C THR A 313 39.62 0.30 44.29
N THR A 314 39.70 -0.91 43.77
CA THR A 314 40.24 -2.06 44.53
C THR A 314 40.70 -3.13 43.54
N SER A 315 41.99 -3.37 43.60
CA SER A 315 42.73 -4.48 43.03
C SER A 315 42.38 -5.79 43.73
N THR A 316 42.05 -6.86 43.00
CA THR A 316 42.31 -8.24 43.45
C THR A 316 42.36 -9.19 42.25
N THR A 317 43.52 -9.64 41.97
CA THR A 317 44.08 -10.92 41.49
C THR A 317 43.24 -11.83 40.61
N ILE A 318 43.74 -12.00 39.40
CA ILE A 318 43.46 -13.09 38.46
C ILE A 318 44.24 -14.33 38.97
N SER A 319 43.55 -15.35 39.46
CA SER A 319 44.01 -16.76 39.55
C SER A 319 42.84 -17.59 40.11
N GLU A 320 42.49 -18.68 39.47
CA GLU A 320 41.44 -19.66 39.80
C GLU A 320 40.14 -19.54 38.96
N VAL A 321 40.19 -19.93 37.70
CA VAL A 321 39.17 -20.72 37.02
C VAL A 321 39.74 -21.24 35.68
N ILE A 322 40.76 -22.11 35.79
CA ILE A 322 41.11 -23.06 34.73
C ILE A 322 41.43 -24.37 35.46
N GLU A 323 40.42 -25.13 35.77
CA GLU A 323 40.47 -26.58 36.00
C GLU A 323 39.04 -27.05 36.24
N ASN A 324 38.50 -27.75 35.28
CA ASN A 324 37.37 -28.67 35.28
C ASN A 324 36.45 -28.52 34.10
N THR A 325 36.93 -28.91 32.92
CA THR A 325 36.05 -29.54 31.92
C THR A 325 36.91 -30.31 30.89
N VAL A 326 37.53 -31.38 31.34
CA VAL A 326 37.91 -32.52 30.50
C VAL A 326 37.54 -33.76 31.28
N VAL A 327 36.86 -34.71 30.65
CA VAL A 327 36.40 -36.04 31.05
C VAL A 327 34.93 -36.11 31.49
N LYS A 328 34.04 -36.28 30.57
CA LYS A 328 33.36 -37.55 30.21
C LYS A 328 32.52 -37.33 28.96
#